data_e3f4a8a30898b0751ae48ba590fb8dde
#
_entry.id   e3f4a8a30898b0751ae48ba590fb8dde
#
_cell.length_a   1.000
_cell.length_b   1.000
_cell.length_c   1.000
_cell.angle_alpha   90.00
_cell.angle_beta   90.00
_cell.angle_gamma   90.00
#
_symmetry.space_group_name_H-M   'P 1'
#
loop_
_entity.id
_entity.type
_entity.pdbx_description
1 polymer ?
#
loop_
_entity_poly.entity_id
_entity_poly.type
_entity_poly.pdbx_seq_one_letter_code
_entity_poly.pdbx_strand_id
1 'polypeptide(L)'
;AANRLADRALVVLTPDPVALRDGRIVADALLQGGRPASAVRLVMNRVSRSSFGKDAAVFDLDECIDTVGLQLIAVIPESRTLQRAGAAGTALPQDCPAAIAGHALAGRILGERIPLTCF
;
A
#
# COMPACT_ATOMS: atom_id res chain seq x y z
N ALA A 1 -5.96 -17.69 -10.73
CA ALA A 1 -4.93 -18.68 -10.44
C ALA A 1 -3.91 -18.18 -9.42
N ALA A 2 -3.37 -16.96 -9.61
CA ALA A 2 -2.38 -16.42 -8.69
C ALA A 2 -2.90 -16.27 -7.26
N ASN A 3 -4.16 -15.82 -7.08
CA ASN A 3 -4.72 -15.63 -5.74
C ASN A 3 -5.01 -16.92 -4.99
N ARG A 4 -5.10 -18.06 -5.67
CA ARG A 4 -5.28 -19.37 -5.01
C ARG A 4 -3.97 -19.89 -4.43
N LEU A 5 -2.83 -19.50 -5.04
CA LEU A 5 -1.51 -20.00 -4.65
C LEU A 5 -0.83 -19.11 -3.61
N ALA A 6 -1.29 -17.86 -3.48
CA ALA A 6 -0.69 -16.92 -2.54
C ALA A 6 -1.20 -17.13 -1.12
N ASP A 7 -0.29 -17.16 -0.15
CA ASP A 7 -0.64 -17.20 1.28
C ASP A 7 -1.21 -15.87 1.76
N ARG A 8 -0.78 -14.78 1.16
CA ARG A 8 -1.20 -13.42 1.50
C ARG A 8 -1.42 -12.62 0.23
N ALA A 9 -2.32 -11.64 0.30
CA ALA A 9 -2.58 -10.71 -0.78
C ALA A 9 -2.38 -9.28 -0.31
N LEU A 10 -1.67 -8.50 -1.11
CA LEU A 10 -1.51 -7.07 -0.88
C LEU A 10 -2.27 -6.33 -1.97
N VAL A 11 -3.20 -5.47 -1.56
CA VAL A 11 -3.92 -4.58 -2.47
C VAL A 11 -3.17 -3.25 -2.45
N VAL A 12 -2.52 -2.92 -3.56
CA VAL A 12 -1.66 -1.75 -3.66
C VAL A 12 -2.39 -0.66 -4.44
N LEU A 13 -2.65 0.47 -3.79
CA LEU A 13 -3.46 1.55 -4.35
C LEU A 13 -2.77 2.90 -4.17
N THR A 14 -3.06 3.80 -5.10
CA THR A 14 -2.72 5.21 -4.96
C THR A 14 -3.84 5.95 -4.22
N PRO A 15 -3.54 7.11 -3.57
CA PRO A 15 -4.54 7.83 -2.77
C PRO A 15 -5.45 8.71 -3.65
N ASP A 16 -6.30 8.07 -4.43
CA ASP A 16 -7.31 8.75 -5.24
C ASP A 16 -8.63 7.96 -5.22
N PRO A 17 -9.78 8.65 -5.38
CA PRO A 17 -11.09 8.02 -5.22
C PRO A 17 -11.37 6.86 -6.17
N VAL A 18 -10.88 6.94 -7.41
CA VAL A 18 -11.09 5.88 -8.41
C VAL A 18 -10.34 4.62 -8.01
N ALA A 19 -9.06 4.76 -7.63
CA ALA A 19 -8.25 3.64 -7.18
C ALA A 19 -8.84 2.99 -5.94
N LEU A 20 -9.31 3.79 -4.97
CA LEU A 20 -9.90 3.28 -3.74
C LEU A 20 -11.18 2.50 -4.02
N ARG A 21 -12.03 2.99 -4.90
CA ARG A 21 -13.27 2.30 -5.27
C ARG A 21 -12.98 0.97 -5.97
N ASP A 22 -12.06 0.97 -6.92
CA ASP A 22 -11.66 -0.25 -7.62
C ASP A 22 -10.99 -1.23 -6.66
N GLY A 23 -10.19 -0.72 -5.73
CA GLY A 23 -9.55 -1.51 -4.69
C GLY A 23 -10.56 -2.20 -3.77
N ARG A 24 -11.66 -1.53 -3.45
CA ARG A 24 -12.75 -2.12 -2.68
C ARG A 24 -13.34 -3.34 -3.38
N ILE A 25 -13.52 -3.24 -4.68
CA ILE A 25 -14.06 -4.36 -5.48
C ILE A 25 -13.10 -5.56 -5.42
N VAL A 26 -11.80 -5.30 -5.58
CA VAL A 26 -10.78 -6.35 -5.51
C VAL A 26 -10.71 -6.96 -4.09
N ALA A 27 -10.76 -6.13 -3.07
CA ALA A 27 -10.75 -6.58 -1.67
C ALA A 27 -11.94 -7.50 -1.38
N ASP A 28 -13.14 -7.09 -1.79
CA ASP A 28 -14.35 -7.88 -1.58
C ASP A 28 -14.25 -9.23 -2.30
N ALA A 29 -13.72 -9.26 -3.51
CA ALA A 29 -13.53 -10.49 -4.27
C ALA A 29 -12.55 -11.46 -3.59
N LEU A 30 -11.45 -10.92 -3.03
CA LEU A 30 -10.48 -11.73 -2.31
C LEU A 30 -11.07 -12.34 -1.04
N LEU A 31 -11.86 -11.57 -0.29
CA LEU A 31 -12.50 -12.03 0.93
C LEU A 31 -13.63 -13.04 0.64
N GLN A 32 -14.40 -12.80 -0.40
CA GLN A 32 -15.46 -13.75 -0.83
C GLN A 32 -14.89 -15.06 -1.34
N GLY A 33 -13.66 -15.06 -1.83
CA GLY A 33 -12.97 -16.27 -2.25
C GLY A 33 -12.52 -17.19 -1.12
N GLY A 34 -12.91 -16.88 0.12
CA GLY A 34 -12.58 -17.69 1.29
C GLY A 34 -11.29 -17.35 1.97
N ARG A 35 -10.58 -16.32 1.50
CA ARG A 35 -9.33 -15.88 2.12
C ARG A 35 -9.63 -15.16 3.43
N PRO A 36 -8.93 -15.48 4.54
CA PRO A 36 -9.18 -14.79 5.81
C PRO A 36 -8.77 -13.33 5.71
N ALA A 37 -9.49 -12.45 6.41
CA ALA A 37 -9.21 -11.02 6.40
C ALA A 37 -7.77 -10.70 6.86
N SER A 38 -7.22 -11.51 7.76
CA SER A 38 -5.83 -11.37 8.22
C SER A 38 -4.78 -11.59 7.14
N ALA A 39 -5.14 -12.25 6.03
CA ALA A 39 -4.23 -12.53 4.93
C ALA A 39 -4.33 -11.50 3.80
N VAL A 40 -5.20 -10.49 3.92
CA VAL A 40 -5.38 -9.44 2.91
C VAL A 40 -5.10 -8.09 3.56
N ARG A 41 -4.17 -7.34 3.00
CA ARG A 41 -3.74 -6.05 3.55
C ARG A 41 -3.69 -4.98 2.47
N LEU A 42 -3.83 -3.73 2.90
CA LEU A 42 -3.76 -2.55 2.04
C LEU A 42 -2.35 -1.94 2.09
N VAL A 43 -1.82 -1.60 0.93
CA VAL A 43 -0.61 -0.80 0.78
C VAL A 43 -0.99 0.47 0.04
N MET A 44 -0.75 1.63 0.65
CA MET A 44 -0.93 2.91 -0.02
C MET A 44 0.38 3.32 -0.65
N ASN A 45 0.39 3.47 -1.96
CA ASN A 45 1.57 3.75 -2.77
C ASN A 45 1.55 5.17 -3.31
N ARG A 46 2.74 5.71 -3.59
CA ARG A 46 2.92 7.06 -4.16
C ARG A 46 2.26 8.13 -3.29
N VAL A 47 2.43 8.02 -1.99
CA VAL A 47 1.86 8.95 -1.03
C VAL A 47 2.81 10.13 -0.82
N SER A 48 2.28 11.34 -0.88
CA SER A 48 3.01 12.57 -0.59
C SER A 48 2.21 13.43 0.37
N ARG A 49 2.81 14.51 0.86
CA ARG A 49 2.09 15.45 1.74
C ARG A 49 0.88 16.08 1.06
N SER A 50 0.92 16.23 -0.27
CA SER A 50 -0.20 16.78 -1.04
C SER A 50 -1.28 15.77 -1.35
N SER A 51 -1.10 14.48 -1.01
CA SER A 51 -2.10 13.44 -1.27
C SER A 51 -3.36 13.64 -0.43
N PHE A 52 -3.24 14.27 0.73
CA PHE A 52 -4.32 14.39 1.71
C PHE A 52 -4.59 15.82 2.09
N GLY A 53 -5.76 16.06 2.68
CA GLY A 53 -6.15 17.34 3.22
C GLY A 53 -7.43 17.89 2.59
N LYS A 54 -7.79 19.12 2.98
CA LYS A 54 -9.04 19.78 2.56
C LYS A 54 -9.14 19.96 1.04
N ASP A 55 -8.01 20.24 0.39
CA ASP A 55 -7.97 20.52 -1.04
C ASP A 55 -7.64 19.29 -1.88
N ALA A 56 -7.41 18.15 -1.24
CA ALA A 56 -7.17 16.89 -1.92
C ALA A 56 -8.48 16.11 -2.10
N ALA A 57 -8.49 15.20 -3.07
CA ALA A 57 -9.65 14.35 -3.33
C ALA A 57 -9.90 13.35 -2.20
N VAL A 58 -8.88 13.04 -1.40
CA VAL A 58 -8.96 12.16 -0.23
C VAL A 58 -8.46 12.94 0.98
N PHE A 59 -9.18 12.84 2.10
CA PHE A 59 -8.87 13.64 3.28
C PHE A 59 -7.66 13.09 4.06
N ASP A 60 -7.64 11.79 4.33
CA ASP A 60 -6.56 11.15 5.12
C ASP A 60 -6.47 9.65 4.83
N LEU A 61 -5.52 9.00 5.52
CA LEU A 61 -5.34 7.55 5.41
C LEU A 61 -6.52 6.76 5.97
N ASP A 62 -7.18 7.27 7.00
CA ASP A 62 -8.35 6.60 7.58
C ASP A 62 -9.48 6.50 6.55
N GLU A 63 -9.67 7.52 5.73
CA GLU A 63 -10.63 7.47 4.63
C GLU A 63 -10.28 6.36 3.62
N CYS A 64 -8.98 6.18 3.32
CA CYS A 64 -8.53 5.10 2.45
C CYS A 64 -8.85 3.73 3.05
N ILE A 65 -8.53 3.53 4.31
CA ILE A 65 -8.78 2.28 5.03
C ILE A 65 -10.27 1.96 5.07
N ASP A 66 -11.09 2.95 5.41
CA ASP A 66 -12.54 2.78 5.53
C ASP A 66 -13.18 2.50 4.17
N THR A 67 -12.73 3.17 3.11
CA THR A 67 -13.28 2.99 1.78
C THR A 67 -12.96 1.59 1.22
N VAL A 68 -11.74 1.12 1.38
CA VAL A 68 -11.31 -0.19 0.87
C VAL A 68 -11.74 -1.33 1.78
N GLY A 69 -11.81 -1.09 3.08
CA GLY A 69 -12.22 -2.09 4.06
C GLY A 69 -11.14 -3.09 4.43
N LEU A 70 -9.88 -2.73 4.27
CA LEU A 70 -8.72 -3.56 4.63
C LEU A 70 -7.83 -2.83 5.62
N GLN A 71 -7.10 -3.58 6.44
CA GLN A 71 -6.09 -3.00 7.31
C GLN A 71 -4.86 -2.60 6.51
N LEU A 72 -4.31 -1.44 6.87
CA LEU A 72 -3.10 -0.89 6.24
C LEU A 72 -1.86 -1.59 6.79
N ILE A 73 -0.98 -2.02 5.91
CA ILE A 73 0.31 -2.62 6.30
C ILE A 73 1.50 -1.74 5.92
N ALA A 74 1.36 -0.87 4.93
CA ALA A 74 2.47 -0.01 4.51
C ALA A 74 1.98 1.25 3.80
N VAL A 75 2.78 2.31 3.94
CA VAL A 75 2.67 3.55 3.17
C VAL A 75 3.99 3.74 2.44
N ILE A 76 3.94 3.73 1.13
CA ILE A 76 5.13 3.93 0.29
C ILE A 76 5.11 5.37 -0.22
N PRO A 77 6.12 6.17 0.08
CA PRO A 77 6.17 7.56 -0.37
C PRO A 77 6.40 7.66 -1.88
N GLU A 78 5.85 8.71 -2.49
CA GLU A 78 6.20 9.06 -3.86
C GLU A 78 7.70 9.38 -3.93
N SER A 79 8.40 8.77 -4.88
CA SER A 79 9.86 8.85 -4.94
C SER A 79 10.34 8.92 -6.37
N ARG A 80 11.00 10.02 -6.71
CA ARG A 80 11.69 10.16 -8.00
C ARG A 80 12.86 9.19 -8.10
N THR A 81 13.53 8.92 -6.99
CA THR A 81 14.63 7.96 -6.93
C THR A 81 14.16 6.57 -7.32
N LEU A 82 13.01 6.13 -6.78
CA LEU A 82 12.41 4.85 -7.14
C LEU A 82 12.04 4.80 -8.62
N GLN A 83 11.42 5.86 -9.14
CA GLN A 83 11.03 5.93 -10.56
C GLN A 83 12.25 5.86 -11.48
N ARG A 84 13.33 6.56 -11.14
CA ARG A 84 14.57 6.56 -11.93
C ARG A 84 15.27 5.20 -11.87
N ALA A 85 15.33 4.58 -10.71
CA ALA A 85 15.92 3.26 -10.56
C ALA A 85 15.15 2.22 -11.37
N GLY A 86 13.82 2.25 -11.34
CA GLY A 86 12.98 1.37 -12.12
C GLY A 86 13.17 1.54 -13.62
N ALA A 87 13.22 2.78 -14.10
CA ALA A 87 13.42 3.08 -15.51
C ALA A 87 14.82 2.69 -16.01
N ALA A 88 15.84 2.86 -15.16
CA ALA A 88 17.23 2.55 -15.52
C ALA A 88 17.60 1.08 -15.26
N GLY A 89 16.77 0.33 -14.56
CA GLY A 89 17.07 -1.04 -14.15
C GLY A 89 18.18 -1.13 -13.11
N THR A 90 18.36 -0.09 -12.30
CA THR A 90 19.40 -0.03 -11.27
C THR A 90 18.83 -0.30 -9.89
N ALA A 91 19.72 -0.64 -8.94
CA ALA A 91 19.32 -0.86 -7.56
C ALA A 91 18.89 0.46 -6.91
N LEU A 92 17.87 0.35 -6.03
CA LEU A 92 17.38 1.48 -5.25
C LEU A 92 18.33 1.74 -4.08
N PRO A 93 18.78 3.00 -3.85
CA PRO A 93 19.58 3.34 -2.67
C PRO A 93 18.85 2.96 -1.38
N GLN A 94 19.55 2.29 -0.46
CA GLN A 94 18.92 1.75 0.75
C GLN A 94 18.47 2.82 1.76
N ASP A 95 19.03 4.02 1.66
CA ASP A 95 18.72 5.14 2.55
C ASP A 95 17.56 6.01 2.04
N CYS A 96 17.02 5.75 0.85
CA CYS A 96 15.91 6.55 0.36
C CYS A 96 14.59 6.14 1.05
N PRO A 97 13.65 7.10 1.23
CA PRO A 97 12.38 6.82 1.95
C PRO A 97 11.59 5.64 1.39
N ALA A 98 11.58 5.46 0.07
CA ALA A 98 10.87 4.33 -0.54
C ALA A 98 11.50 2.98 -0.18
N ALA A 99 12.83 2.90 -0.12
CA ALA A 99 13.53 1.69 0.31
C ALA A 99 13.25 1.37 1.77
N ILE A 100 13.28 2.39 2.64
CA ILE A 100 12.98 2.24 4.06
C ILE A 100 11.54 1.72 4.24
N ALA A 101 10.59 2.28 3.51
CA ALA A 101 9.20 1.84 3.54
C ALA A 101 9.05 0.38 3.06
N GLY A 102 9.78 0.00 2.01
CA GLY A 102 9.79 -1.37 1.48
C GLY A 102 10.34 -2.37 2.48
N HIS A 103 11.43 -2.04 3.16
CA HIS A 103 12.00 -2.89 4.22
C HIS A 103 11.02 -3.04 5.39
N ALA A 104 10.35 -1.96 5.79
CA ALA A 104 9.35 -2.02 6.84
C ALA A 104 8.16 -2.89 6.44
N LEU A 105 7.70 -2.80 5.20
CA LEU A 105 6.66 -3.67 4.67
C LEU A 105 7.06 -5.14 4.75
N ALA A 106 8.26 -5.47 4.29
CA ALA A 106 8.77 -6.84 4.34
C ALA A 106 8.83 -7.36 5.78
N GLY A 107 9.30 -6.53 6.71
CA GLY A 107 9.34 -6.88 8.13
C GLY A 107 7.97 -7.16 8.69
N ARG A 108 6.98 -6.33 8.38
CA ARG A 108 5.59 -6.52 8.84
C ARG A 108 4.97 -7.80 8.27
N ILE A 109 5.26 -8.13 7.02
CA ILE A 109 4.81 -9.38 6.41
C ILE A 109 5.38 -10.58 7.16
N LEU A 110 6.61 -10.47 7.66
CA LEU A 110 7.26 -11.51 8.46
C LEU A 110 6.83 -11.53 9.93
N GLY A 111 5.92 -10.63 10.33
CA GLY A 111 5.38 -10.58 11.68
C GLY A 111 6.09 -9.62 12.63
N GLU A 112 7.05 -8.84 12.16
CA GLU A 112 7.72 -7.83 12.98
C GLU A 112 6.79 -6.66 13.29
N ARG A 113 6.90 -6.13 14.51
CA ARG A 113 6.11 -4.97 14.96
C ARG A 113 6.86 -3.69 14.64
N ILE A 114 6.69 -3.19 13.44
CA ILE A 114 7.30 -1.94 12.98
C ILE A 114 6.20 -0.88 12.91
N PRO A 115 6.33 0.25 13.62
CA PRO A 115 5.33 1.32 13.57
C PRO A 115 5.17 1.88 12.15
N LEU A 116 3.92 2.18 11.78
CA LEU A 116 3.65 2.90 10.54
C LEU A 116 4.00 4.38 10.74
N THR A 117 4.86 4.90 9.87
CA THR A 117 5.20 6.31 9.87
C THR A 117 4.58 6.99 8.65
N CYS A 118 3.91 8.12 8.91
CA CYS A 118 3.42 9.01 7.87
C CYS A 118 4.21 10.31 7.90
N PHE A 119 4.48 10.85 6.76
CA PHE A 119 5.12 12.17 6.67
C PHE A 119 4.13 13.31 6.76
#